data_366960ea29aa2327d8a3ac60d595d18d
#
_entry.id   366960ea29aa2327d8a3ac60d595d18d
#
_cell.length_a   1.000
_cell.length_b   1.000
_cell.length_c   1.000
_cell.angle_alpha   90.00
_cell.angle_beta   90.00
_cell.angle_gamma   90.00
#
_symmetry.space_group_name_H-M   'P 1'
#
loop_
_entity.id
_entity.type
_entity.pdbx_description
1 polymer ?
#
loop_
_entity_poly.entity_id
_entity_poly.type
_entity_poly.pdbx_seq_one_letter_code
_entity_poly.pdbx_strand_id
1 'polypeptide(L)'
;FEKRELRIKPGAYMQEEKLTNTGLPPQGQGRNGGYDGYIRHKLVVIAVLAVVVAGIAVLSMGMGALSLSAKDVVLALFGQGDARAVAAVQNIRLPRVLTAIVAGIALSLAGCAYQSVLRNPLASASTLGISQGAAFGASIAIIVLAGGGGSSAAYEGVSSADPVMTALLAFAGAMLSTVLILLLSRVREMTPESIVLLGVALSAVFTAGTTLVQYFAEDSQVAAVVFWTFGDLSRVNEDQLALMAIVTLVGAVVFHLNRWDFNAMESGEGLAHSLGISVSKVRLANMFVASAVASTVIAFCGIVNFVGLVAPHVMRRLLGSDYRYLLPASAIAGAGLLLVSDMLCHVIVAPLILPISAITSFVGAPVFIYLLFKGVNR
;
A
#
# COMPACT_ATOMS: atom_id res chain seq x y z
N PHE A 1 47.98 -20.17 -36.81
CA PHE A 1 47.85 -20.93 -38.07
C PHE A 1 46.50 -20.70 -38.64
N GLU A 2 46.51 -20.24 -39.88
CA GLU A 2 45.54 -20.10 -40.94
C GLU A 2 44.71 -18.82 -40.99
N LYS A 3 45.26 -17.82 -41.71
CA LYS A 3 44.61 -16.66 -42.27
C LYS A 3 43.58 -17.10 -43.29
N ARG A 4 42.28 -16.84 -43.05
CA ARG A 4 41.29 -16.82 -44.14
C ARG A 4 41.07 -15.38 -44.58
N GLU A 5 41.63 -15.07 -45.74
CA GLU A 5 41.34 -13.84 -46.48
C GLU A 5 39.89 -13.86 -46.98
N LEU A 6 39.11 -12.87 -46.52
CA LEU A 6 37.80 -12.56 -47.08
C LEU A 6 37.99 -11.73 -48.36
N ARG A 7 37.88 -12.40 -49.52
CA ARG A 7 37.78 -11.78 -50.85
C ARG A 7 36.48 -10.96 -50.94
N ILE A 8 36.62 -9.66 -50.92
CA ILE A 8 35.57 -8.71 -51.28
C ILE A 8 35.52 -8.70 -52.84
N LYS A 9 34.37 -9.11 -53.40
CA LYS A 9 34.11 -8.93 -54.81
C LYS A 9 33.71 -7.47 -55.06
N PRO A 10 34.36 -6.73 -55.98
CA PRO A 10 33.88 -5.43 -56.42
C PRO A 10 32.86 -5.63 -57.57
N GLY A 11 31.71 -5.04 -57.44
CA GLY A 11 30.77 -4.92 -58.52
C GLY A 11 29.30 -5.13 -58.19
N ALA A 12 28.71 -4.11 -57.59
CA ALA A 12 27.27 -3.86 -57.68
C ALA A 12 27.03 -2.36 -57.39
N TYR A 13 27.46 -1.54 -58.33
CA TYR A 13 27.05 -0.15 -58.41
C TYR A 13 25.81 -0.07 -59.30
N MET A 14 24.85 0.70 -58.77
CA MET A 14 23.72 1.35 -59.47
C MET A 14 22.63 0.45 -60.04
N GLN A 15 21.59 0.30 -59.26
CA GLN A 15 20.25 0.49 -59.80
C GLN A 15 19.64 1.72 -59.13
N GLU A 16 19.56 2.82 -59.86
CA GLU A 16 18.66 3.91 -59.60
C GLU A 16 17.22 3.39 -59.67
N GLU A 17 16.69 2.93 -58.58
CA GLU A 17 15.28 2.59 -58.48
C GLU A 17 14.53 3.91 -58.23
N LYS A 18 13.76 4.29 -59.23
CA LYS A 18 12.85 5.42 -59.26
C LYS A 18 12.15 5.59 -57.93
N LEU A 19 12.45 6.65 -57.22
CA LEU A 19 11.62 7.23 -56.15
C LEU A 19 10.28 7.68 -56.76
N THR A 20 9.41 6.72 -57.06
CA THR A 20 7.99 7.00 -57.30
C THR A 20 7.36 7.23 -55.95
N ASN A 21 7.06 8.47 -55.72
CA ASN A 21 6.00 9.10 -54.96
C ASN A 21 5.10 8.09 -54.22
N THR A 22 5.62 7.45 -53.18
CA THR A 22 4.77 6.75 -52.19
C THR A 22 4.26 7.80 -51.25
N GLY A 23 2.99 8.17 -51.46
CA GLY A 23 2.25 9.13 -50.69
C GLY A 23 2.43 8.91 -49.24
N LEU A 24 2.97 9.94 -48.56
CA LEU A 24 2.82 10.07 -47.13
C LEU A 24 1.33 9.86 -46.84
N PRO A 25 0.97 8.99 -45.88
CA PRO A 25 -0.43 8.90 -45.51
C PRO A 25 -0.90 10.26 -45.06
N PRO A 26 -2.14 10.65 -45.39
CA PRO A 26 -2.63 11.99 -45.12
C PRO A 26 -2.44 12.35 -43.66
N GLN A 27 -1.57 13.32 -43.42
CA GLN A 27 -1.40 13.92 -42.11
C GLN A 27 -2.68 14.67 -41.78
N GLY A 28 -3.49 14.11 -40.90
CA GLY A 28 -4.54 14.92 -40.28
C GLY A 28 -5.96 14.44 -40.46
N GLN A 29 -6.33 13.26 -39.99
CA GLN A 29 -7.71 12.98 -39.58
C GLN A 29 -7.72 11.54 -38.96
N GLY A 30 -7.30 11.36 -37.68
CA GLY A 30 -7.37 10.05 -37.04
C GLY A 30 -6.58 9.90 -35.74
N ARG A 31 -5.70 10.83 -35.40
CA ARG A 31 -4.85 10.68 -34.20
C ARG A 31 -5.51 11.11 -32.89
N ASN A 32 -6.45 12.07 -32.93
CA ASN A 32 -7.08 12.58 -31.71
C ASN A 32 -8.13 11.61 -31.15
N GLY A 33 -8.88 10.91 -32.00
CA GLY A 33 -9.90 9.97 -31.52
C GLY A 33 -9.35 8.74 -30.78
N GLY A 34 -8.13 8.29 -31.09
CA GLY A 34 -7.48 7.14 -30.42
C GLY A 34 -6.94 7.52 -29.04
N TYR A 35 -6.35 8.71 -28.89
CA TYR A 35 -5.79 9.17 -27.62
C TYR A 35 -6.90 9.56 -26.63
N ASP A 36 -7.89 10.31 -27.09
CA ASP A 36 -9.05 10.71 -26.28
C ASP A 36 -9.88 9.47 -25.84
N GLY A 37 -10.02 8.48 -26.72
CA GLY A 37 -10.64 7.19 -26.40
C GLY A 37 -9.88 6.43 -25.31
N TYR A 38 -8.56 6.43 -25.37
CA TYR A 38 -7.70 5.79 -24.37
C TYR A 38 -7.80 6.49 -23.00
N ILE A 39 -7.78 7.81 -22.96
CA ILE A 39 -7.97 8.58 -21.70
C ILE A 39 -9.37 8.34 -21.14
N ARG A 40 -10.40 8.41 -21.99
CA ARG A 40 -11.78 8.18 -21.58
C ARG A 40 -11.97 6.79 -20.98
N HIS A 41 -11.37 5.77 -21.58
CA HIS A 41 -11.40 4.40 -21.02
C HIS A 41 -10.84 4.37 -19.60
N LYS A 42 -9.66 4.98 -19.36
CA LYS A 42 -9.06 5.02 -18.01
C LYS A 42 -9.94 5.73 -17.00
N LEU A 43 -10.52 6.88 -17.37
CA LEU A 43 -11.40 7.62 -16.48
C LEU A 43 -12.69 6.84 -16.17
N VAL A 44 -13.26 6.16 -17.17
CA VAL A 44 -14.44 5.30 -16.97
C VAL A 44 -14.13 4.16 -16.03
N VAL A 45 -12.99 3.48 -16.18
CA VAL A 45 -12.58 2.40 -15.26
C VAL A 45 -12.43 2.92 -13.83
N ILE A 46 -11.79 4.08 -13.64
CA ILE A 46 -11.65 4.70 -12.31
C ILE A 46 -13.02 5.06 -11.72
N ALA A 47 -13.92 5.65 -12.51
CA ALA A 47 -15.26 6.02 -12.06
C ALA A 47 -16.09 4.79 -11.68
N VAL A 48 -16.08 3.74 -12.52
CA VAL A 48 -16.76 2.47 -12.21
C VAL A 48 -16.22 1.85 -10.94
N LEU A 49 -14.88 1.81 -10.79
CA LEU A 49 -14.25 1.30 -9.59
C LEU A 49 -14.68 2.09 -8.34
N ALA A 50 -14.75 3.41 -8.42
CA ALA A 50 -15.21 4.27 -7.32
C ALA A 50 -16.67 3.96 -6.92
N VAL A 51 -17.56 3.79 -7.90
CA VAL A 51 -18.96 3.42 -7.66
C VAL A 51 -19.07 2.03 -7.02
N VAL A 52 -18.28 1.06 -7.51
CA VAL A 52 -18.25 -0.30 -6.94
C VAL A 52 -17.76 -0.25 -5.48
N VAL A 53 -16.68 0.48 -5.19
CA VAL A 53 -16.14 0.60 -3.83
C VAL A 53 -17.12 1.32 -2.90
N ALA A 54 -17.84 2.35 -3.39
CA ALA A 54 -18.90 3.01 -2.63
C ALA A 54 -20.06 2.03 -2.32
N GLY A 55 -20.45 1.21 -3.29
CA GLY A 55 -21.43 0.16 -3.07
C GLY A 55 -20.99 -0.88 -2.04
N ILE A 56 -19.73 -1.32 -2.10
CA ILE A 56 -19.14 -2.23 -1.10
C ILE A 56 -19.13 -1.59 0.29
N ALA A 57 -18.83 -0.30 0.41
CA ALA A 57 -18.84 0.43 1.67
C ALA A 57 -20.25 0.42 2.32
N VAL A 58 -21.29 0.67 1.53
CA VAL A 58 -22.70 0.59 2.01
C VAL A 58 -23.06 -0.84 2.41
N LEU A 59 -22.68 -1.84 1.62
CA LEU A 59 -22.92 -3.24 1.95
C LEU A 59 -22.17 -3.66 3.23
N SER A 60 -20.93 -3.23 3.41
CA SER A 60 -20.14 -3.50 4.62
C SER A 60 -20.82 -2.94 5.87
N MET A 61 -21.43 -1.74 5.78
CA MET A 61 -22.21 -1.17 6.88
C MET A 61 -23.50 -1.97 7.17
N GLY A 62 -24.05 -2.69 6.18
CA GLY A 62 -25.23 -3.55 6.37
C GLY A 62 -24.93 -4.86 7.10
N MET A 63 -23.67 -5.34 7.01
CA MET A 63 -23.26 -6.65 7.53
C MET A 63 -22.77 -6.56 8.98
N GLY A 64 -23.05 -7.59 9.77
CA GLY A 64 -22.64 -7.73 11.18
C GLY A 64 -23.71 -8.46 11.97
N ALA A 65 -23.58 -8.50 13.32
CA ALA A 65 -24.49 -9.19 14.23
C ALA A 65 -25.97 -8.77 14.06
N LEU A 66 -26.20 -7.50 13.70
CA LEU A 66 -27.50 -6.97 13.30
C LEU A 66 -27.47 -6.80 11.77
N SER A 67 -28.18 -7.64 11.02
CA SER A 67 -28.31 -7.50 9.57
C SER A 67 -29.24 -6.33 9.24
N LEU A 68 -28.73 -5.31 8.55
CA LEU A 68 -29.49 -4.15 8.11
C LEU A 68 -29.62 -4.16 6.59
N SER A 69 -30.79 -3.79 6.07
CA SER A 69 -30.94 -3.59 4.63
C SER A 69 -30.17 -2.35 4.17
N ALA A 70 -29.78 -2.29 2.89
CA ALA A 70 -29.11 -1.11 2.35
C ALA A 70 -29.92 0.19 2.54
N LYS A 71 -31.25 0.09 2.52
CA LYS A 71 -32.15 1.21 2.80
C LYS A 71 -32.04 1.67 4.26
N ASP A 72 -32.02 0.72 5.21
CA ASP A 72 -31.91 1.05 6.63
C ASP A 72 -30.54 1.65 6.95
N VAL A 73 -29.47 1.18 6.31
CA VAL A 73 -28.14 1.76 6.42
C VAL A 73 -28.13 3.22 5.95
N VAL A 74 -28.71 3.50 4.79
CA VAL A 74 -28.77 4.88 4.26
C VAL A 74 -29.61 5.77 5.18
N LEU A 75 -30.76 5.32 5.67
CA LEU A 75 -31.59 6.08 6.61
C LEU A 75 -30.83 6.32 7.95
N ALA A 76 -30.17 5.30 8.46
CA ALA A 76 -29.41 5.38 9.70
C ALA A 76 -28.21 6.35 9.60
N LEU A 77 -27.56 6.48 8.43
CA LEU A 77 -26.51 7.47 8.20
C LEU A 77 -27.00 8.90 8.40
N PHE A 78 -28.26 9.17 8.05
CA PHE A 78 -28.91 10.48 8.26
C PHE A 78 -29.65 10.59 9.62
N GLY A 79 -29.43 9.66 10.55
CA GLY A 79 -30.06 9.67 11.86
C GLY A 79 -31.55 9.29 11.82
N GLN A 80 -32.01 8.65 10.75
CA GLN A 80 -33.42 8.25 10.56
C GLN A 80 -33.58 6.72 10.69
N GLY A 81 -34.71 6.28 11.21
CA GLY A 81 -35.02 4.86 11.38
C GLY A 81 -34.97 4.39 12.82
N ASP A 82 -34.74 3.08 13.02
CA ASP A 82 -34.64 2.49 14.37
C ASP A 82 -33.41 3.02 15.11
N ALA A 83 -33.59 3.46 16.36
CA ALA A 83 -32.52 4.02 17.20
C ALA A 83 -31.33 3.06 17.37
N ARG A 84 -31.58 1.74 17.43
CA ARG A 84 -30.52 0.72 17.50
C ARG A 84 -29.72 0.65 16.20
N ALA A 85 -30.40 0.74 15.05
CA ALA A 85 -29.76 0.76 13.74
C ALA A 85 -28.90 2.02 13.57
N VAL A 86 -29.42 3.20 13.97
CA VAL A 86 -28.69 4.47 13.94
C VAL A 86 -27.41 4.39 14.79
N ALA A 87 -27.55 3.94 16.06
CA ALA A 87 -26.39 3.80 16.96
C ALA A 87 -25.34 2.81 16.43
N ALA A 88 -25.77 1.67 15.87
CA ALA A 88 -24.87 0.67 15.31
C ALA A 88 -24.13 1.19 14.07
N VAL A 89 -24.83 1.92 13.19
CA VAL A 89 -24.26 2.45 11.96
C VAL A 89 -23.33 3.62 12.25
N GLN A 90 -23.76 4.62 13.00
CA GLN A 90 -22.99 5.85 13.20
C GLN A 90 -21.80 5.66 14.14
N ASN A 91 -21.97 4.92 15.25
CA ASN A 91 -20.95 4.86 16.30
C ASN A 91 -19.98 3.66 16.15
N ILE A 92 -20.36 2.63 15.40
CA ILE A 92 -19.54 1.41 15.29
C ILE A 92 -19.10 1.16 13.85
N ARG A 93 -20.07 1.11 12.91
CA ARG A 93 -19.78 0.63 11.55
C ARG A 93 -19.17 1.71 10.66
N LEU A 94 -19.67 2.94 10.74
CA LEU A 94 -19.16 4.06 9.94
C LEU A 94 -17.70 4.37 10.24
N PRO A 95 -17.26 4.55 11.52
CA PRO A 95 -15.85 4.76 11.83
C PRO A 95 -14.96 3.63 11.31
N ARG A 96 -15.37 2.36 11.45
CA ARG A 96 -14.63 1.20 10.95
C ARG A 96 -14.52 1.20 9.44
N VAL A 97 -15.61 1.45 8.71
CA VAL A 97 -15.63 1.52 7.24
C VAL A 97 -14.77 2.68 6.73
N LEU A 98 -14.84 3.84 7.38
CA LEU A 98 -13.97 4.98 7.07
C LEU A 98 -12.51 4.66 7.32
N THR A 99 -12.19 3.98 8.42
CA THR A 99 -10.83 3.49 8.71
C THR A 99 -10.35 2.55 7.61
N ALA A 100 -11.18 1.60 7.16
CA ALA A 100 -10.84 0.70 6.06
C ALA A 100 -10.54 1.47 4.76
N ILE A 101 -11.36 2.46 4.43
CA ILE A 101 -11.16 3.31 3.24
C ILE A 101 -9.85 4.07 3.34
N VAL A 102 -9.62 4.82 4.44
CA VAL A 102 -8.43 5.65 4.62
C VAL A 102 -7.16 4.78 4.67
N ALA A 103 -7.17 3.68 5.43
CA ALA A 103 -6.04 2.77 5.53
C ALA A 103 -5.73 2.09 4.18
N GLY A 104 -6.76 1.68 3.44
CA GLY A 104 -6.62 1.09 2.11
C GLY A 104 -6.01 2.06 1.09
N ILE A 105 -6.48 3.31 1.08
CA ILE A 105 -5.92 4.39 0.27
C ILE A 105 -4.45 4.62 0.64
N ALA A 106 -4.17 4.80 1.93
CA ALA A 106 -2.84 5.09 2.45
C ALA A 106 -1.81 4.03 2.07
N LEU A 107 -2.11 2.76 2.40
CA LEU A 107 -1.20 1.64 2.12
C LEU A 107 -0.99 1.43 0.61
N SER A 108 -2.04 1.61 -0.19
CA SER A 108 -1.95 1.46 -1.64
C SER A 108 -1.14 2.59 -2.29
N LEU A 109 -1.33 3.83 -1.87
CA LEU A 109 -0.52 4.97 -2.34
C LEU A 109 0.95 4.82 -1.94
N ALA A 110 1.22 4.45 -0.67
CA ALA A 110 2.57 4.16 -0.20
C ALA A 110 3.22 3.04 -1.01
N GLY A 111 2.49 1.94 -1.26
CA GLY A 111 2.95 0.85 -2.09
C GLY A 111 3.26 1.28 -3.52
N CYS A 112 2.38 2.08 -4.14
CA CYS A 112 2.58 2.63 -5.47
C CYS A 112 3.85 3.49 -5.55
N ALA A 113 4.11 4.32 -4.54
CA ALA A 113 5.32 5.13 -4.44
C ALA A 113 6.58 4.26 -4.28
N TYR A 114 6.59 3.25 -3.38
CA TYR A 114 7.70 2.32 -3.23
C TYR A 114 8.03 1.59 -4.52
N GLN A 115 7.00 1.05 -5.19
CA GLN A 115 7.17 0.33 -6.45
C GLN A 115 7.78 1.22 -7.54
N SER A 116 7.41 2.51 -7.57
CA SER A 116 7.97 3.48 -8.50
C SER A 116 9.45 3.77 -8.22
N VAL A 117 9.73 4.25 -7.00
CA VAL A 117 11.08 4.75 -6.68
C VAL A 117 12.13 3.65 -6.57
N LEU A 118 11.71 2.42 -6.28
CA LEU A 118 12.56 1.24 -6.27
C LEU A 118 12.50 0.43 -7.57
N ARG A 119 11.68 0.86 -8.53
CA ARG A 119 11.47 0.15 -9.81
C ARG A 119 11.28 -1.36 -9.60
N ASN A 120 10.62 -1.70 -8.52
CA ASN A 120 10.37 -3.08 -8.11
C ASN A 120 8.89 -3.27 -7.79
N PRO A 121 8.14 -4.06 -8.56
CA PRO A 121 6.71 -4.28 -8.31
C PRO A 121 6.42 -5.02 -7.00
N LEU A 122 7.44 -5.61 -6.36
CA LEU A 122 7.35 -6.32 -5.09
C LEU A 122 7.62 -5.41 -3.88
N ALA A 123 7.97 -4.15 -4.09
CA ALA A 123 8.27 -3.23 -3.01
C ALA A 123 6.99 -2.85 -2.24
N SER A 124 7.06 -2.92 -0.92
CA SER A 124 5.97 -2.63 0.01
C SER A 124 6.51 -2.28 1.40
N ALA A 125 5.67 -1.80 2.31
CA ALA A 125 6.07 -1.52 3.68
C ALA A 125 6.64 -2.76 4.41
N SER A 126 6.11 -3.95 4.14
CA SER A 126 6.61 -5.19 4.73
C SER A 126 7.99 -5.58 4.21
N THR A 127 8.26 -5.41 2.90
CA THR A 127 9.57 -5.75 2.31
C THR A 127 10.68 -4.77 2.73
N LEU A 128 10.31 -3.58 3.19
CA LEU A 128 11.25 -2.57 3.73
C LEU A 128 11.41 -2.65 5.26
N GLY A 129 10.86 -3.66 5.92
CA GLY A 129 10.99 -3.88 7.36
C GLY A 129 10.14 -2.96 8.23
N ILE A 130 9.27 -2.15 7.64
CA ILE A 130 8.44 -1.17 8.36
C ILE A 130 7.44 -1.88 9.28
N SER A 131 6.79 -2.94 8.80
CA SER A 131 5.83 -3.71 9.60
C SER A 131 6.49 -4.40 10.80
N GLN A 132 7.68 -4.96 10.62
CA GLN A 132 8.45 -5.62 11.69
C GLN A 132 9.02 -4.59 12.67
N GLY A 133 9.46 -3.44 12.17
CA GLY A 133 9.86 -2.31 13.01
C GLY A 133 8.72 -1.81 13.89
N ALA A 134 7.50 -1.72 13.33
CA ALA A 134 6.30 -1.38 14.10
C ALA A 134 5.99 -2.42 15.17
N ALA A 135 6.05 -3.72 14.84
CA ALA A 135 5.84 -4.80 15.80
C ALA A 135 6.86 -4.77 16.94
N PHE A 136 8.13 -4.48 16.63
CA PHE A 136 9.17 -4.33 17.64
C PHE A 136 8.89 -3.13 18.55
N GLY A 137 8.54 -1.95 17.99
CA GLY A 137 8.18 -0.78 18.77
C GLY A 137 6.94 -1.02 19.66
N ALA A 138 5.91 -1.68 19.14
CA ALA A 138 4.74 -2.07 19.91
C ALA A 138 5.08 -3.06 21.04
N SER A 139 5.96 -4.04 20.78
CA SER A 139 6.39 -4.99 21.81
C SER A 139 7.14 -4.31 22.97
N ILE A 140 7.96 -3.29 22.68
CA ILE A 140 8.60 -2.48 23.71
C ILE A 140 7.55 -1.74 24.54
N ALA A 141 6.53 -1.14 23.90
CA ALA A 141 5.46 -0.46 24.62
C ALA A 141 4.70 -1.40 25.56
N ILE A 142 4.28 -2.55 25.02
CA ILE A 142 3.39 -3.50 25.72
C ILE A 142 4.14 -4.25 26.83
N ILE A 143 5.40 -4.63 26.61
CA ILE A 143 6.14 -5.50 27.52
C ILE A 143 7.01 -4.69 28.47
N VAL A 144 7.83 -3.78 27.94
CA VAL A 144 8.86 -3.09 28.72
C VAL A 144 8.26 -1.91 29.51
N LEU A 145 7.45 -1.08 28.85
CA LEU A 145 6.94 0.12 29.51
C LEU A 145 5.70 -0.16 30.37
N ALA A 146 4.80 -1.04 29.95
CA ALA A 146 3.64 -1.43 30.73
C ALA A 146 4.01 -2.33 31.93
N GLY A 147 5.02 -3.21 31.78
CA GLY A 147 5.50 -4.09 32.85
C GLY A 147 6.36 -3.38 33.91
N GLY A 148 6.96 -2.22 33.60
CA GLY A 148 7.82 -1.45 34.51
C GLY A 148 7.10 -0.55 35.51
N GLY A 149 5.81 -0.29 35.29
CA GLY A 149 4.97 0.47 36.24
C GLY A 149 4.45 -0.42 37.33
N GLY A 150 5.16 -0.50 38.47
CA GLY A 150 4.76 -1.22 39.67
C GLY A 150 3.50 -0.64 40.32
N SER A 151 2.44 -0.45 39.60
CA SER A 151 1.14 -0.02 40.12
C SER A 151 0.27 -1.27 40.30
N SER A 152 -0.17 -1.45 41.52
CA SER A 152 -1.11 -2.40 42.13
C SER A 152 -2.47 -2.56 41.40
N ALA A 153 -2.53 -2.34 40.09
CA ALA A 153 -3.68 -2.60 39.23
C ALA A 153 -3.70 -4.02 38.64
N ALA A 154 -2.86 -4.93 39.14
CA ALA A 154 -2.81 -6.34 38.76
C ALA A 154 -4.06 -7.18 39.13
N TYR A 155 -5.17 -6.52 39.50
CA TYR A 155 -6.40 -7.23 39.84
C TYR A 155 -7.49 -7.22 38.77
N GLU A 156 -7.29 -6.53 37.65
CA GLU A 156 -8.17 -6.67 36.47
C GLU A 156 -7.36 -7.13 35.27
N GLY A 157 -7.41 -8.37 35.03
CA GLY A 157 -6.81 -9.31 34.06
C GLY A 157 -6.47 -8.88 32.63
N VAL A 158 -6.14 -7.61 32.35
CA VAL A 158 -5.53 -7.18 31.09
C VAL A 158 -4.52 -6.08 31.42
N SER A 159 -3.23 -6.35 31.20
CA SER A 159 -2.19 -5.31 31.21
C SER A 159 -2.58 -4.22 30.21
N SER A 160 -3.11 -3.11 30.68
CA SER A 160 -3.51 -1.97 29.86
C SER A 160 -2.27 -1.18 29.45
N ALA A 161 -1.54 -1.68 28.44
CA ALA A 161 -0.57 -0.84 27.75
C ALA A 161 -1.33 0.39 27.21
N ASP A 162 -0.82 1.58 27.49
CA ASP A 162 -1.41 2.83 26.98
C ASP A 162 -1.48 2.78 25.45
N PRO A 163 -2.67 2.83 24.84
CA PRO A 163 -2.83 2.74 23.39
C PRO A 163 -2.06 3.83 22.64
N VAL A 164 -1.92 5.02 23.24
CA VAL A 164 -1.19 6.15 22.66
C VAL A 164 0.31 5.85 22.64
N MET A 165 0.85 5.37 23.75
CA MET A 165 2.26 4.99 23.84
C MET A 165 2.58 3.84 22.89
N THR A 166 1.69 2.85 22.79
CA THR A 166 1.86 1.73 21.85
C THR A 166 1.88 2.22 20.40
N ALA A 167 0.98 3.11 20.02
CA ALA A 167 0.94 3.68 18.69
C ALA A 167 2.20 4.53 18.38
N LEU A 168 2.65 5.35 19.34
CA LEU A 168 3.86 6.17 19.19
C LEU A 168 5.11 5.32 18.99
N LEU A 169 5.30 4.28 19.81
CA LEU A 169 6.47 3.41 19.68
C LEU A 169 6.39 2.49 18.44
N ALA A 170 5.20 2.05 18.07
CA ALA A 170 5.00 1.34 16.80
C ALA A 170 5.36 2.24 15.60
N PHE A 171 4.89 3.48 15.59
CA PHE A 171 5.27 4.46 14.57
C PHE A 171 6.78 4.73 14.55
N ALA A 172 7.38 4.96 15.72
CA ALA A 172 8.82 5.19 15.85
C ALA A 172 9.65 4.00 15.36
N GLY A 173 9.28 2.77 15.74
CA GLY A 173 9.93 1.55 15.28
C GLY A 173 9.79 1.34 13.77
N ALA A 174 8.62 1.64 13.20
CA ALA A 174 8.39 1.62 11.76
C ALA A 174 9.26 2.63 11.03
N MET A 175 9.29 3.88 11.51
CA MET A 175 10.11 4.95 10.93
C MET A 175 11.61 4.70 11.11
N LEU A 176 12.03 4.03 12.20
CA LEU A 176 13.43 3.64 12.42
C LEU A 176 13.95 2.77 11.28
N SER A 177 13.16 1.80 10.80
CA SER A 177 13.52 1.01 9.62
C SER A 177 13.83 1.89 8.42
N THR A 178 12.94 2.84 8.13
CA THR A 178 13.12 3.77 7.01
C THR A 178 14.33 4.67 7.20
N VAL A 179 14.50 5.26 8.39
CA VAL A 179 15.64 6.13 8.69
C VAL A 179 16.96 5.39 8.52
N LEU A 180 17.06 4.15 8.99
CA LEU A 180 18.24 3.30 8.80
C LEU A 180 18.52 3.05 7.31
N ILE A 181 17.50 2.70 6.52
CA ILE A 181 17.65 2.52 5.07
C ILE A 181 18.15 3.81 4.41
N LEU A 182 17.53 4.95 4.73
CA LEU A 182 17.89 6.24 4.14
C LEU A 182 19.31 6.70 4.53
N LEU A 183 19.72 6.48 5.77
CA LEU A 183 21.08 6.79 6.23
C LEU A 183 22.11 5.92 5.53
N LEU A 184 21.91 4.61 5.48
CA LEU A 184 22.82 3.68 4.82
C LEU A 184 22.90 3.94 3.31
N SER A 185 21.79 4.31 2.68
CA SER A 185 21.76 4.70 1.26
C SER A 185 22.54 5.99 0.96
N ARG A 186 22.76 6.85 1.95
CA ARG A 186 23.59 8.06 1.80
C ARG A 186 25.09 7.77 1.95
N VAL A 187 25.43 6.80 2.81
CA VAL A 187 26.84 6.42 3.06
C VAL A 187 27.44 5.71 1.84
N ARG A 188 26.63 4.91 1.15
CA ARG A 188 27.03 4.20 -0.06
C ARG A 188 25.89 4.26 -1.06
N GLU A 189 26.18 4.63 -2.30
CA GLU A 189 25.19 4.56 -3.38
C GLU A 189 24.66 3.14 -3.50
N MET A 190 23.39 2.96 -3.14
CA MET A 190 22.72 1.66 -3.15
C MET A 190 21.79 1.55 -4.36
N THR A 191 21.85 0.41 -5.01
CA THR A 191 20.88 0.09 -6.04
C THR A 191 19.49 -0.19 -5.42
N PRO A 192 18.41 -0.03 -6.17
CA PRO A 192 17.06 -0.35 -5.68
C PRO A 192 16.94 -1.77 -5.08
N GLU A 193 17.61 -2.75 -5.70
CA GLU A 193 17.63 -4.14 -5.23
C GLU A 193 18.32 -4.25 -3.86
N SER A 194 19.46 -3.53 -3.69
CA SER A 194 20.20 -3.51 -2.42
C SER A 194 19.36 -2.89 -1.29
N ILE A 195 18.52 -1.89 -1.59
CA ILE A 195 17.62 -1.28 -0.62
C ILE A 195 16.57 -2.29 -0.16
N VAL A 196 16.00 -3.08 -1.07
CA VAL A 196 15.04 -4.13 -0.72
C VAL A 196 15.69 -5.22 0.13
N LEU A 197 16.90 -5.68 -0.24
CA LEU A 197 17.65 -6.67 0.56
C LEU A 197 17.96 -6.14 1.97
N LEU A 198 18.34 -4.87 2.08
CA LEU A 198 18.54 -4.23 3.39
C LEU A 198 17.25 -4.21 4.21
N GLY A 199 16.11 -3.94 3.59
CA GLY A 199 14.80 -4.01 4.25
C GLY A 199 14.48 -5.40 4.79
N VAL A 200 14.81 -6.46 4.03
CA VAL A 200 14.66 -7.86 4.48
C VAL A 200 15.59 -8.15 5.68
N ALA A 201 16.84 -7.69 5.63
CA ALA A 201 17.78 -7.85 6.74
C ALA A 201 17.31 -7.12 8.00
N LEU A 202 16.83 -5.88 7.88
CA LEU A 202 16.23 -5.13 8.99
C LEU A 202 14.98 -5.81 9.54
N SER A 203 14.14 -6.40 8.67
CA SER A 203 12.99 -7.21 9.10
C SER A 203 13.40 -8.34 10.02
N ALA A 204 14.49 -9.06 9.67
CA ALA A 204 15.00 -10.14 10.49
C ALA A 204 15.52 -9.64 11.84
N VAL A 205 16.23 -8.49 11.87
CA VAL A 205 16.72 -7.86 13.10
C VAL A 205 15.57 -7.45 14.01
N PHE A 206 14.53 -6.77 13.49
CA PHE A 206 13.37 -6.38 14.28
C PHE A 206 12.57 -7.59 14.78
N THR A 207 12.42 -8.64 13.96
CA THR A 207 11.77 -9.88 14.38
C THR A 207 12.55 -10.54 15.51
N ALA A 208 13.86 -10.63 15.41
CA ALA A 208 14.72 -11.16 16.48
C ALA A 208 14.60 -10.32 17.76
N GLY A 209 14.60 -8.97 17.62
CA GLY A 209 14.38 -8.05 18.73
C GLY A 209 13.01 -8.27 19.42
N THR A 210 11.94 -8.41 18.63
CA THR A 210 10.61 -8.73 19.15
C THR A 210 10.61 -10.06 19.92
N THR A 211 11.23 -11.11 19.36
CA THR A 211 11.34 -12.42 19.99
C THR A 211 12.12 -12.34 21.30
N LEU A 212 13.23 -11.58 21.36
CA LEU A 212 13.98 -11.39 22.59
C LEU A 212 13.17 -10.68 23.68
N VAL A 213 12.41 -9.65 23.32
CA VAL A 213 11.53 -8.94 24.28
C VAL A 213 10.44 -9.87 24.77
N GLN A 214 9.82 -10.68 23.88
CA GLN A 214 8.79 -11.67 24.24
C GLN A 214 9.33 -12.79 25.11
N TYR A 215 10.60 -13.19 24.96
CA TYR A 215 11.22 -14.27 25.76
C TYR A 215 11.24 -13.94 27.26
N PHE A 216 11.34 -12.67 27.65
CA PHE A 216 11.35 -12.21 29.03
C PHE A 216 9.98 -11.72 29.52
N ALA A 217 8.94 -11.82 28.69
CA ALA A 217 7.61 -11.32 28.97
C ALA A 217 6.71 -12.36 29.66
N GLU A 218 5.65 -11.90 30.31
CA GLU A 218 4.57 -12.74 30.78
C GLU A 218 3.69 -13.23 29.63
N ASP A 219 3.02 -14.38 29.78
CA ASP A 219 2.16 -14.98 28.76
C ASP A 219 1.07 -14.02 28.28
N SER A 220 0.49 -13.23 29.20
CA SER A 220 -0.51 -12.21 28.92
C SER A 220 0.02 -11.09 28.01
N GLN A 221 1.25 -10.67 28.22
CA GLN A 221 1.93 -9.63 27.41
C GLN A 221 2.29 -10.17 26.05
N VAL A 222 2.76 -11.42 25.95
CA VAL A 222 3.02 -12.09 24.67
C VAL A 222 1.73 -12.18 23.88
N ALA A 223 0.62 -12.60 24.49
CA ALA A 223 -0.69 -12.63 23.85
C ALA A 223 -1.11 -11.25 23.35
N ALA A 224 -0.91 -10.18 24.15
CA ALA A 224 -1.25 -8.81 23.77
C ALA A 224 -0.45 -8.35 22.53
N VAL A 225 0.86 -8.65 22.44
CA VAL A 225 1.68 -8.35 21.25
C VAL A 225 1.16 -9.12 20.03
N VAL A 226 0.84 -10.41 20.18
CA VAL A 226 0.29 -11.23 19.09
C VAL A 226 -1.03 -10.64 18.59
N PHE A 227 -1.97 -10.32 19.49
CA PHE A 227 -3.24 -9.67 19.12
C PHE A 227 -3.04 -8.29 18.47
N TRP A 228 -2.01 -7.54 18.89
CA TRP A 228 -1.68 -6.28 18.23
C TRP A 228 -1.25 -6.50 16.76
N THR A 229 -0.44 -7.53 16.49
CA THR A 229 0.04 -7.85 15.13
C THR A 229 -1.06 -8.38 14.21
N PHE A 230 -2.17 -8.88 14.74
CA PHE A 230 -3.32 -9.33 13.94
C PHE A 230 -3.99 -8.20 13.17
N GLY A 231 -3.87 -6.98 13.66
CA GLY A 231 -4.51 -5.80 13.07
C GLY A 231 -6.02 -5.77 13.36
N ASP A 232 -6.52 -4.58 13.62
CA ASP A 232 -7.94 -4.34 13.89
C ASP A 232 -8.32 -2.91 13.51
N LEU A 233 -9.25 -2.78 12.57
CA LEU A 233 -9.73 -1.49 12.08
C LEU A 233 -10.72 -0.82 13.06
N SER A 234 -11.31 -1.60 13.97
CA SER A 234 -12.25 -1.09 14.99
C SER A 234 -11.55 -0.43 16.18
N ARG A 235 -10.22 -0.60 16.28
CA ARG A 235 -9.40 0.00 17.35
C ARG A 235 -9.23 1.51 17.21
N VAL A 236 -9.39 2.02 15.99
CA VAL A 236 -9.11 3.41 15.63
C VAL A 236 -10.25 4.31 16.10
N ASN A 237 -9.94 5.31 16.93
CA ASN A 237 -10.88 6.35 17.32
C ASN A 237 -10.96 7.49 16.29
N GLU A 238 -11.88 8.44 16.50
CA GLU A 238 -12.13 9.54 15.56
C GLU A 238 -10.91 10.45 15.36
N ASP A 239 -10.18 10.79 16.43
CA ASP A 239 -8.98 11.62 16.36
C ASP A 239 -7.85 10.93 15.58
N GLN A 240 -7.66 9.64 15.82
CA GLN A 240 -6.70 8.81 15.10
C GLN A 240 -7.07 8.67 13.64
N LEU A 241 -8.36 8.47 13.34
CA LEU A 241 -8.87 8.45 11.97
C LEU A 241 -8.64 9.77 11.25
N ALA A 242 -8.91 10.89 11.93
CA ALA A 242 -8.64 12.23 11.38
C ALA A 242 -7.15 12.43 11.08
N LEU A 243 -6.27 12.02 12.00
CA LEU A 243 -4.82 12.09 11.80
C LEU A 243 -4.39 11.20 10.62
N MET A 244 -4.88 9.95 10.54
CA MET A 244 -4.62 9.07 9.41
C MET A 244 -5.08 9.69 8.08
N ALA A 245 -6.27 10.30 8.05
CA ALA A 245 -6.81 10.95 6.87
C ALA A 245 -5.96 12.15 6.44
N ILE A 246 -5.51 12.98 7.38
CA ILE A 246 -4.64 14.14 7.11
C ILE A 246 -3.30 13.65 6.55
N VAL A 247 -2.64 12.69 7.19
CA VAL A 247 -1.34 12.17 6.74
C VAL A 247 -1.47 11.50 5.37
N THR A 248 -2.56 10.77 5.15
CA THR A 248 -2.86 10.15 3.85
C THR A 248 -3.08 11.20 2.76
N LEU A 249 -3.82 12.26 3.05
CA LEU A 249 -4.06 13.36 2.12
C LEU A 249 -2.77 14.10 1.76
N VAL A 250 -1.94 14.40 2.74
CA VAL A 250 -0.61 15.02 2.50
C VAL A 250 0.25 14.10 1.63
N GLY A 251 0.31 12.81 1.94
CA GLY A 251 1.01 11.83 1.11
C GLY A 251 0.46 11.76 -0.31
N ALA A 252 -0.86 11.72 -0.47
CA ALA A 252 -1.52 11.72 -1.78
C ALA A 252 -1.17 12.97 -2.62
N VAL A 253 -1.17 14.14 -1.99
CA VAL A 253 -0.76 15.40 -2.65
C VAL A 253 0.70 15.33 -3.08
N VAL A 254 1.61 14.93 -2.21
CA VAL A 254 3.04 14.80 -2.52
C VAL A 254 3.26 13.83 -3.69
N PHE A 255 2.65 12.64 -3.66
CA PHE A 255 2.78 11.66 -4.74
C PHE A 255 2.16 12.16 -6.05
N HIS A 256 1.03 12.87 -5.96
CA HIS A 256 0.40 13.46 -7.14
C HIS A 256 1.27 14.56 -7.79
N LEU A 257 1.95 15.38 -6.99
CA LEU A 257 2.90 16.38 -7.49
C LEU A 257 4.10 15.70 -8.17
N ASN A 258 4.60 14.59 -7.59
CA ASN A 258 5.74 13.84 -8.13
C ASN A 258 5.37 12.81 -9.22
N ARG A 259 4.11 12.79 -9.71
CA ARG A 259 3.65 11.80 -10.71
C ARG A 259 4.45 11.81 -12.00
N TRP A 260 4.99 12.96 -12.39
CA TRP A 260 5.82 13.09 -13.59
C TRP A 260 7.21 12.50 -13.38
N ASP A 261 7.78 12.72 -12.21
CA ASP A 261 9.05 12.12 -11.82
C ASP A 261 8.95 10.60 -11.76
N PHE A 262 7.83 10.08 -11.23
CA PHE A 262 7.54 8.64 -11.23
C PHE A 262 7.44 8.07 -12.64
N ASN A 263 6.76 8.75 -13.57
CA ASN A 263 6.69 8.34 -14.98
C ASN A 263 8.07 8.32 -15.63
N ALA A 264 8.89 9.32 -15.38
CA ALA A 264 10.25 9.37 -15.91
C ALA A 264 11.15 8.27 -15.33
N MET A 265 11.07 8.01 -14.02
CA MET A 265 11.83 6.95 -13.35
C MET A 265 11.43 5.55 -13.84
N GLU A 266 10.17 5.32 -14.15
CA GLU A 266 9.68 4.06 -14.74
C GLU A 266 10.36 3.76 -16.08
N SER A 267 10.63 4.80 -16.87
CA SER A 267 11.30 4.68 -18.18
C SER A 267 12.82 4.46 -18.08
N GLY A 268 13.40 4.60 -16.90
CA GLY A 268 14.82 4.36 -16.62
C GLY A 268 15.51 5.52 -15.94
N GLU A 269 16.49 5.21 -15.04
CA GLU A 269 17.22 6.24 -14.29
C GLU A 269 18.04 7.16 -15.19
N GLY A 270 18.64 6.61 -16.26
CA GLY A 270 19.40 7.40 -17.23
C GLY A 270 18.54 8.41 -17.98
N LEU A 271 17.32 8.01 -18.39
CA LEU A 271 16.35 8.92 -19.02
C LEU A 271 15.86 9.98 -18.02
N ALA A 272 15.52 9.58 -16.80
CA ALA A 272 15.11 10.52 -15.75
C ALA A 272 16.21 11.57 -15.48
N HIS A 273 17.46 11.12 -15.44
CA HIS A 273 18.61 12.02 -15.26
C HIS A 273 18.81 13.00 -16.43
N SER A 274 18.62 12.54 -17.68
CA SER A 274 18.69 13.41 -18.86
C SER A 274 17.57 14.44 -18.92
N LEU A 275 16.45 14.17 -18.25
CA LEU A 275 15.33 15.11 -18.07
C LEU A 275 15.55 16.08 -16.89
N GLY A 276 16.71 16.03 -16.23
CA GLY A 276 17.06 16.90 -15.11
C GLY A 276 16.52 16.46 -13.75
N ILE A 277 15.96 15.24 -13.64
CA ILE A 277 15.42 14.72 -12.40
C ILE A 277 16.54 14.18 -11.50
N SER A 278 16.60 14.67 -10.27
CA SER A 278 17.51 14.15 -9.24
C SER A 278 16.94 12.85 -8.66
N VAL A 279 17.14 11.70 -9.36
CA VAL A 279 16.58 10.39 -9.00
C VAL A 279 16.79 10.03 -7.53
N SER A 280 17.99 10.24 -7.00
CA SER A 280 18.29 9.95 -5.59
C SER A 280 17.43 10.79 -4.63
N LYS A 281 17.28 12.10 -4.88
CA LYS A 281 16.45 12.97 -4.02
C LYS A 281 14.98 12.58 -4.09
N VAL A 282 14.45 12.35 -5.29
CA VAL A 282 13.06 11.90 -5.49
C VAL A 282 12.82 10.56 -4.79
N ARG A 283 13.74 9.61 -4.92
CA ARG A 283 13.68 8.31 -4.25
C ARG A 283 13.62 8.47 -2.74
N LEU A 284 14.60 9.15 -2.14
CA LEU A 284 14.69 9.29 -0.68
C LEU A 284 13.49 10.05 -0.09
N ALA A 285 13.07 11.15 -0.73
CA ALA A 285 11.94 11.95 -0.25
C ALA A 285 10.62 11.15 -0.31
N ASN A 286 10.34 10.49 -1.44
CA ASN A 286 9.10 9.73 -1.59
C ASN A 286 9.10 8.44 -0.74
N MET A 287 10.26 7.79 -0.52
CA MET A 287 10.37 6.69 0.43
C MET A 287 10.04 7.15 1.85
N PHE A 288 10.56 8.31 2.28
CA PHE A 288 10.27 8.86 3.61
C PHE A 288 8.76 9.16 3.78
N VAL A 289 8.15 9.85 2.80
CA VAL A 289 6.71 10.17 2.84
C VAL A 289 5.86 8.89 2.81
N ALA A 290 6.18 7.93 1.95
CA ALA A 290 5.47 6.66 1.86
C ALA A 290 5.56 5.87 3.17
N SER A 291 6.74 5.91 3.82
CA SER A 291 6.93 5.27 5.11
C SER A 291 6.14 5.96 6.22
N ALA A 292 6.10 7.29 6.24
CA ALA A 292 5.30 8.02 7.23
C ALA A 292 3.81 7.69 7.08
N VAL A 293 3.30 7.65 5.84
CA VAL A 293 1.91 7.27 5.53
C VAL A 293 1.62 5.83 5.98
N ALA A 294 2.46 4.87 5.58
CA ALA A 294 2.27 3.47 5.95
C ALA A 294 2.42 3.23 7.47
N SER A 295 3.42 3.85 8.09
CA SER A 295 3.68 3.75 9.54
C SER A 295 2.53 4.28 10.37
N THR A 296 1.87 5.37 9.93
CA THR A 296 0.68 5.92 10.61
C THR A 296 -0.46 4.90 10.62
N VAL A 297 -0.73 4.26 9.50
CA VAL A 297 -1.76 3.20 9.42
C VAL A 297 -1.40 2.03 10.33
N ILE A 298 -0.16 1.53 10.24
CA ILE A 298 0.28 0.37 11.01
C ILE A 298 0.27 0.65 12.51
N ALA A 299 0.62 1.87 12.92
CA ALA A 299 0.63 2.27 14.33
C ALA A 299 -0.77 2.20 14.97
N PHE A 300 -1.80 2.57 14.24
CA PHE A 300 -3.18 2.59 14.76
C PHE A 300 -3.96 1.30 14.48
N CYS A 301 -3.84 0.77 13.27
CA CYS A 301 -4.59 -0.42 12.85
C CYS A 301 -3.88 -1.74 13.13
N GLY A 302 -2.58 -1.72 13.48
CA GLY A 302 -1.74 -2.92 13.47
C GLY A 302 -1.30 -3.32 12.05
N ILE A 303 -0.76 -4.52 11.91
CA ILE A 303 -0.19 -4.96 10.63
C ILE A 303 -1.31 -5.28 9.63
N VAL A 304 -1.23 -4.68 8.45
CA VAL A 304 -2.10 -4.98 7.30
C VAL A 304 -1.22 -5.33 6.10
N ASN A 305 -1.33 -6.56 5.64
CA ASN A 305 -0.48 -7.10 4.59
C ASN A 305 -1.12 -6.96 3.20
N PHE A 306 -0.30 -7.04 2.16
CA PHE A 306 -0.65 -7.17 0.74
C PHE A 306 -1.41 -6.00 0.10
N VAL A 307 -2.12 -5.14 0.82
CA VAL A 307 -2.92 -4.04 0.23
C VAL A 307 -2.04 -3.13 -0.63
N GLY A 308 -0.92 -2.67 -0.07
CA GLY A 308 0.03 -1.80 -0.78
C GLY A 308 0.80 -2.47 -1.91
N LEU A 309 0.79 -3.81 -1.97
CA LEU A 309 1.44 -4.56 -3.02
C LEU A 309 0.46 -4.91 -4.15
N VAL A 310 -0.71 -5.42 -3.80
CA VAL A 310 -1.68 -5.99 -4.76
C VAL A 310 -2.45 -4.90 -5.50
N ALA A 311 -2.95 -3.88 -4.79
CA ALA A 311 -3.81 -2.86 -5.41
C ALA A 311 -3.09 -2.09 -6.54
N PRO A 312 -1.85 -1.56 -6.37
CA PRO A 312 -1.13 -0.92 -7.46
C PRO A 312 -0.78 -1.89 -8.59
N HIS A 313 -0.44 -3.14 -8.25
CA HIS A 313 -0.08 -4.14 -9.25
C HIS A 313 -1.27 -4.50 -10.16
N VAL A 314 -2.46 -4.70 -9.59
CA VAL A 314 -3.70 -4.94 -10.35
C VAL A 314 -4.03 -3.73 -11.23
N MET A 315 -3.96 -2.52 -10.68
CA MET A 315 -4.29 -1.31 -11.43
C MET A 315 -3.28 -1.02 -12.54
N ARG A 316 -2.00 -1.28 -12.33
CA ARG A 316 -0.95 -1.18 -13.37
C ARG A 316 -1.27 -2.10 -14.56
N ARG A 317 -1.79 -3.28 -14.29
CA ARG A 317 -2.18 -4.23 -15.34
C ARG A 317 -3.41 -3.79 -16.14
N LEU A 318 -4.35 -3.11 -15.50
CA LEU A 318 -5.60 -2.64 -16.12
C LEU A 318 -5.43 -1.30 -16.86
N LEU A 319 -4.67 -0.38 -16.28
CA LEU A 319 -4.57 1.01 -16.74
C LEU A 319 -3.19 1.39 -17.30
N GLY A 320 -2.19 0.49 -17.14
CA GLY A 320 -0.79 0.76 -17.47
C GLY A 320 -0.05 1.52 -16.38
N SER A 321 1.20 1.91 -16.68
CA SER A 321 2.15 2.49 -15.72
C SER A 321 2.10 4.03 -15.64
N ASP A 322 1.11 4.70 -16.25
CA ASP A 322 1.00 6.15 -16.16
C ASP A 322 0.47 6.57 -14.77
N TYR A 323 1.31 7.16 -13.96
CA TYR A 323 1.02 7.55 -12.57
C TYR A 323 -0.07 8.62 -12.43
N ARG A 324 -0.44 9.33 -13.50
CA ARG A 324 -1.60 10.24 -13.52
C ARG A 324 -2.91 9.49 -13.21
N TYR A 325 -3.03 8.27 -13.70
CA TYR A 325 -4.21 7.40 -13.54
C TYR A 325 -3.96 6.28 -12.54
N LEU A 326 -2.72 5.79 -12.46
CA LEU A 326 -2.34 4.68 -11.59
C LEU A 326 -2.49 5.05 -10.11
N LEU A 327 -2.09 6.25 -9.68
CA LEU A 327 -2.21 6.68 -8.29
C LEU A 327 -3.67 6.70 -7.82
N PRO A 328 -4.61 7.45 -8.47
CA PRO A 328 -6.00 7.47 -8.00
C PRO A 328 -6.69 6.10 -8.13
N ALA A 329 -6.41 5.35 -9.19
CA ALA A 329 -6.96 4.00 -9.33
C ALA A 329 -6.48 3.05 -8.23
N SER A 330 -5.18 3.10 -7.89
CA SER A 330 -4.59 2.29 -6.82
C SER A 330 -5.17 2.65 -5.46
N ALA A 331 -5.38 3.94 -5.18
CA ALA A 331 -6.01 4.42 -3.97
C ALA A 331 -7.42 3.82 -3.79
N ILE A 332 -8.25 3.91 -4.83
CA ILE A 332 -9.62 3.38 -4.79
C ILE A 332 -9.60 1.84 -4.69
N ALA A 333 -8.72 1.18 -5.45
CA ALA A 333 -8.59 -0.27 -5.40
C ALA A 333 -8.12 -0.77 -4.02
N GLY A 334 -7.21 -0.03 -3.36
CA GLY A 334 -6.76 -0.32 -2.02
C GLY A 334 -7.87 -0.20 -0.98
N ALA A 335 -8.68 0.85 -1.07
CA ALA A 335 -9.87 1.00 -0.25
C ALA A 335 -10.85 -0.17 -0.45
N GLY A 336 -11.12 -0.54 -1.70
CA GLY A 336 -11.99 -1.67 -2.02
C GLY A 336 -11.46 -3.00 -1.50
N LEU A 337 -10.16 -3.26 -1.67
CA LEU A 337 -9.53 -4.49 -1.19
C LEU A 337 -9.63 -4.61 0.34
N LEU A 338 -9.39 -3.52 1.06
CA LEU A 338 -9.43 -3.55 2.52
C LEU A 338 -10.86 -3.63 3.04
N LEU A 339 -11.83 -2.96 2.40
CA LEU A 339 -13.26 -3.10 2.71
C LEU A 339 -13.76 -4.54 2.52
N VAL A 340 -13.42 -5.18 1.39
CA VAL A 340 -13.78 -6.58 1.15
C VAL A 340 -13.14 -7.49 2.20
N SER A 341 -11.86 -7.27 2.52
CA SER A 341 -11.17 -8.04 3.55
C SER A 341 -11.81 -7.88 4.93
N ASP A 342 -12.17 -6.65 5.31
CA ASP A 342 -12.87 -6.37 6.57
C ASP A 342 -14.24 -7.05 6.62
N MET A 343 -14.99 -6.98 5.53
CA MET A 343 -16.29 -7.67 5.42
C MET A 343 -16.14 -9.19 5.61
N LEU A 344 -15.12 -9.80 4.98
CA LEU A 344 -14.83 -11.22 5.14
C LEU A 344 -14.43 -11.57 6.58
N CYS A 345 -13.69 -10.71 7.29
CA CYS A 345 -13.37 -10.90 8.70
C CYS A 345 -14.61 -11.08 9.59
N HIS A 346 -15.72 -10.45 9.22
CA HIS A 346 -16.96 -10.46 10.00
C HIS A 346 -17.97 -11.51 9.56
N VAL A 347 -17.82 -12.10 8.37
CA VAL A 347 -18.81 -13.02 7.79
C VAL A 347 -18.38 -14.47 7.88
N ILE A 348 -17.10 -14.79 7.70
CA ILE A 348 -16.62 -16.17 7.52
C ILE A 348 -16.88 -17.05 8.74
N VAL A 349 -16.67 -16.54 9.95
CA VAL A 349 -16.79 -17.32 11.21
C VAL A 349 -17.64 -16.56 12.24
N ALA A 350 -18.69 -15.87 11.79
CA ALA A 350 -19.56 -15.12 12.71
C ALA A 350 -20.04 -15.99 13.89
N PRO A 351 -20.05 -15.51 15.16
CA PRO A 351 -19.83 -14.12 15.56
C PRO A 351 -18.36 -13.73 15.84
N LEU A 352 -17.40 -14.63 15.63
CA LEU A 352 -15.96 -14.34 15.84
C LEU A 352 -15.43 -13.45 14.70
N ILE A 353 -14.62 -12.46 15.06
CA ILE A 353 -13.97 -11.55 14.11
C ILE A 353 -12.57 -12.10 13.81
N LEU A 354 -12.31 -12.37 12.54
CA LEU A 354 -11.00 -12.87 12.09
C LEU A 354 -9.97 -11.75 12.00
N PRO A 355 -8.66 -12.06 12.19
CA PRO A 355 -7.58 -11.09 12.04
C PRO A 355 -7.52 -10.52 10.61
N ILE A 356 -7.48 -9.17 10.49
CA ILE A 356 -7.43 -8.51 9.18
C ILE A 356 -6.14 -8.84 8.41
N SER A 357 -5.01 -8.99 9.12
CA SER A 357 -3.72 -9.37 8.51
C SER A 357 -3.76 -10.76 7.87
N ALA A 358 -4.50 -11.70 8.46
CA ALA A 358 -4.66 -13.03 7.91
C ALA A 358 -5.55 -13.00 6.65
N ILE A 359 -6.70 -12.34 6.71
CA ILE A 359 -7.64 -12.27 5.58
C ILE A 359 -7.01 -11.51 4.40
N THR A 360 -6.35 -10.37 4.65
CA THR A 360 -5.65 -9.65 3.57
C THR A 360 -4.54 -10.48 2.95
N SER A 361 -3.88 -11.35 3.73
CA SER A 361 -2.87 -12.29 3.23
C SER A 361 -3.49 -13.43 2.42
N PHE A 362 -4.58 -14.03 2.89
CA PHE A 362 -5.30 -15.08 2.16
C PHE A 362 -5.93 -14.61 0.86
N VAL A 363 -6.37 -13.36 0.79
CA VAL A 363 -6.89 -12.75 -0.44
C VAL A 363 -5.75 -12.26 -1.34
N GLY A 364 -4.77 -11.59 -0.74
CA GLY A 364 -3.70 -10.92 -1.49
C GLY A 364 -2.68 -11.88 -2.10
N ALA A 365 -2.21 -12.91 -1.36
CA ALA A 365 -1.18 -13.79 -1.84
C ALA A 365 -1.59 -14.62 -3.08
N PRO A 366 -2.77 -15.26 -3.15
CA PRO A 366 -3.20 -15.96 -4.35
C PRO A 366 -3.38 -15.03 -5.56
N VAL A 367 -3.96 -13.83 -5.36
CA VAL A 367 -4.09 -12.84 -6.43
C VAL A 367 -2.71 -12.44 -6.95
N PHE A 368 -1.76 -12.21 -6.05
CA PHE A 368 -0.39 -11.85 -6.42
C PHE A 368 0.32 -12.99 -7.18
N ILE A 369 0.22 -14.24 -6.70
CA ILE A 369 0.77 -15.43 -7.38
C ILE A 369 0.18 -15.56 -8.80
N TYR A 370 -1.14 -15.45 -8.93
CA TYR A 370 -1.81 -15.49 -10.24
C TYR A 370 -1.27 -14.41 -11.20
N LEU A 371 -1.08 -13.19 -10.69
CA LEU A 371 -0.57 -12.07 -11.48
C LEU A 371 0.88 -12.29 -11.93
N LEU A 372 1.73 -12.89 -11.10
CA LEU A 372 3.10 -13.26 -11.45
C LEU A 372 3.13 -14.28 -12.59
N PHE A 373 2.41 -15.39 -12.47
CA PHE A 373 2.39 -16.41 -13.50
C PHE A 373 1.86 -15.90 -14.85
N LYS A 374 0.84 -15.06 -14.82
CA LYS A 374 0.28 -14.48 -16.05
C LYS A 374 1.16 -13.39 -16.67
N GLY A 375 2.09 -12.80 -15.89
CA GLY A 375 3.06 -11.79 -16.36
C GLY A 375 4.27 -12.39 -17.08
N VAL A 376 4.65 -13.64 -16.74
CA VAL A 376 5.79 -14.34 -17.35
C VAL A 376 5.51 -14.77 -18.80
N ASN A 377 4.24 -14.87 -19.18
CA ASN A 377 3.82 -15.32 -20.54
C ASN A 377 3.63 -14.15 -21.53
N ARG A 378 4.21 -12.98 -21.29
CA ARG A 378 4.29 -11.85 -22.22
C ARG A 378 5.72 -11.34 -22.29
#